data_5302e15be77f48d8e95ad7065417e32b
#
_entry.id   5302e15be77f48d8e95ad7065417e32b
#
_cell.length_a   1.000
_cell.length_b   1.000
_cell.length_c   1.000
_cell.angle_alpha   90.00
_cell.angle_beta   90.00
_cell.angle_gamma   90.00
#
_symmetry.space_group_name_H-M   'P 1'
#
loop_
_entity.id
_entity.type
_entity.pdbx_description
1 polymer ?
#
loop_
_entity_poly.entity_id
_entity_poly.type
_entity_poly.pdbx_seq_one_letter_code
_entity_poly.pdbx_strand_id
1 'polypeptide(L)'
;MDTNQLCKPDSIIRLIGKNMLTVKDIMKTDIISVSPETEITYATKLLLENHINGIPVIDKNEKLVGIICQSDVIAQQKKLPIPSFFSFLDGFISLSSMKNLEKEVQKIAATTVSHAMTSNPVTVRSDTLIEVVAALMVDNNFHTLPVVDEGKLVGIVGKEDVLRTLIPRNGA
;
A
#
# COMPACT_ATOMS: atom_id res chain seq x y z
N MET A 1 14.78 -32.25 -46.98
CA MET A 1 15.01 -31.69 -45.64
C MET A 1 14.99 -30.18 -45.76
N ASP A 2 13.80 -29.59 -45.65
CA ASP A 2 13.62 -28.14 -45.83
C ASP A 2 13.82 -27.42 -44.53
N THR A 3 14.99 -26.80 -44.37
CA THR A 3 15.33 -25.85 -43.33
C THR A 3 15.00 -24.44 -43.80
N ASN A 4 13.71 -24.08 -43.88
CA ASN A 4 13.35 -22.70 -44.13
C ASN A 4 11.99 -22.36 -43.49
N GLN A 5 11.89 -22.52 -42.17
CA GLN A 5 10.78 -21.94 -41.41
C GLN A 5 11.31 -20.70 -40.67
N LEU A 6 11.77 -19.73 -41.49
CA LEU A 6 12.09 -18.38 -41.03
C LEU A 6 10.81 -17.72 -40.48
N CYS A 7 10.93 -17.33 -39.26
CA CYS A 7 9.96 -16.56 -38.50
C CYS A 7 9.30 -15.48 -39.34
N LYS A 8 7.99 -15.63 -39.63
CA LYS A 8 7.24 -14.66 -40.42
C LYS A 8 7.21 -13.34 -39.65
N PRO A 9 7.58 -12.19 -40.28
CA PRO A 9 7.58 -10.88 -39.59
C PRO A 9 6.20 -10.49 -39.02
N ASP A 10 5.10 -11.04 -39.58
CA ASP A 10 3.75 -10.78 -39.09
C ASP A 10 3.46 -11.31 -37.68
N SER A 11 4.19 -12.34 -37.23
CA SER A 11 4.04 -12.85 -35.87
C SER A 11 4.71 -11.94 -34.81
N ILE A 12 5.78 -11.25 -35.19
CA ILE A 12 6.48 -10.29 -34.33
C ILE A 12 5.67 -8.99 -34.21
N ILE A 13 5.08 -8.52 -35.33
CA ILE A 13 4.22 -7.33 -35.38
C ILE A 13 2.94 -7.54 -34.53
N ARG A 14 2.37 -8.77 -34.54
CA ARG A 14 1.24 -9.12 -33.67
C ARG A 14 1.59 -9.17 -32.16
N LEU A 15 2.84 -9.43 -31.80
CA LEU A 15 3.34 -9.38 -30.42
C LEU A 15 3.58 -7.94 -29.95
N ILE A 16 3.94 -7.02 -30.86
CA ILE A 16 4.17 -5.60 -30.57
C ILE A 16 2.83 -4.82 -30.47
N GLY A 17 1.75 -5.34 -31.05
CA GLY A 17 0.38 -4.80 -30.95
C GLY A 17 -0.38 -5.19 -29.69
N LYS A 18 0.28 -5.81 -28.70
CA LYS A 18 -0.32 -6.07 -27.40
C LYS A 18 -0.52 -4.70 -26.73
N ASN A 19 -1.78 -4.27 -26.56
CA ASN A 19 -2.13 -3.09 -25.78
C ASN A 19 -1.24 -3.05 -24.53
N MET A 20 -0.29 -2.11 -24.51
CA MET A 20 0.58 -1.93 -23.36
C MET A 20 -0.31 -1.42 -22.24
N LEU A 21 -0.56 -2.27 -21.24
CA LEU A 21 -1.38 -1.92 -20.10
C LEU A 21 -0.69 -0.81 -19.30
N THR A 22 -1.47 0.18 -18.95
CA THR A 22 -1.05 1.29 -18.09
C THR A 22 -1.71 1.23 -16.73
N VAL A 23 -1.23 2.01 -15.80
CA VAL A 23 -1.81 2.16 -14.45
C VAL A 23 -3.29 2.49 -14.54
N LYS A 24 -3.71 3.36 -15.47
CA LYS A 24 -5.11 3.75 -15.67
C LYS A 24 -6.04 2.56 -15.92
N ASP A 25 -5.53 1.49 -16.53
CA ASP A 25 -6.33 0.30 -16.87
C ASP A 25 -6.64 -0.59 -15.68
N ILE A 26 -5.89 -0.41 -14.56
CA ILE A 26 -5.96 -1.28 -13.38
C ILE A 26 -6.11 -0.54 -12.06
N MET A 27 -5.82 0.77 -12.00
CA MET A 27 -5.90 1.54 -10.75
C MET A 27 -7.33 1.59 -10.21
N LYS A 28 -7.45 1.70 -8.89
CA LYS A 28 -8.72 2.03 -8.22
C LYS A 28 -8.84 3.53 -8.10
N THR A 29 -9.97 4.07 -8.49
CA THR A 29 -10.30 5.51 -8.41
C THR A 29 -11.15 5.86 -7.21
N ASP A 30 -11.81 4.87 -6.60
CA ASP A 30 -12.48 5.02 -5.31
C ASP A 30 -11.45 4.92 -4.20
N ILE A 31 -10.90 6.06 -3.80
CA ILE A 31 -9.73 6.15 -2.95
C ILE A 31 -10.16 6.38 -1.51
N ILE A 32 -9.84 5.44 -0.62
CA ILE A 32 -9.90 5.67 0.81
C ILE A 32 -8.64 6.44 1.20
N SER A 33 -8.78 7.63 1.76
CA SER A 33 -7.68 8.49 2.22
C SER A 33 -7.91 8.95 3.66
N VAL A 34 -6.84 9.39 4.32
CA VAL A 34 -6.88 9.96 5.67
C VAL A 34 -6.08 11.25 5.73
N SER A 35 -6.29 12.04 6.79
CA SER A 35 -5.46 13.23 7.05
C SER A 35 -4.27 12.91 7.95
N PRO A 36 -3.24 13.77 7.99
CA PRO A 36 -2.09 13.60 8.91
C PRO A 36 -2.50 13.55 10.39
N GLU A 37 -3.59 14.22 10.76
CA GLU A 37 -4.12 14.29 12.11
C GLU A 37 -5.00 13.11 12.50
N THR A 38 -5.32 12.23 11.55
CA THR A 38 -6.11 11.02 11.80
C THR A 38 -5.43 10.13 12.84
N GLU A 39 -6.18 9.60 13.80
CA GLU A 39 -5.66 8.63 14.78
C GLU A 39 -5.20 7.35 14.08
N ILE A 40 -4.06 6.81 14.51
CA ILE A 40 -3.49 5.60 13.90
C ILE A 40 -4.41 4.37 14.07
N THR A 41 -5.17 4.32 15.15
CA THR A 41 -6.16 3.28 15.42
C THR A 41 -7.28 3.27 14.38
N TYR A 42 -7.75 4.47 13.99
CA TYR A 42 -8.76 4.61 12.94
C TYR A 42 -8.20 4.21 11.56
N ALA A 43 -6.99 4.67 11.22
CA ALA A 43 -6.32 4.27 9.98
C ALA A 43 -6.11 2.74 9.92
N THR A 44 -5.73 2.13 11.05
CA THR A 44 -5.56 0.67 11.17
C THR A 44 -6.88 -0.06 10.92
N LYS A 45 -7.98 0.44 11.49
CA LYS A 45 -9.32 -0.11 11.25
C LYS A 45 -9.68 -0.08 9.76
N LEU A 46 -9.44 1.05 9.09
CA LEU A 46 -9.69 1.17 7.63
C LEU A 46 -8.85 0.18 6.81
N LEU A 47 -7.55 0.00 7.15
CA LEU A 47 -6.68 -0.98 6.47
C LEU A 47 -7.24 -2.40 6.56
N LEU A 48 -7.73 -2.80 7.75
CA LEU A 48 -8.23 -4.15 8.01
C LEU A 48 -9.62 -4.37 7.39
N GLU A 49 -10.57 -3.47 7.60
CA GLU A 49 -11.95 -3.62 7.14
C GLU A 49 -12.06 -3.60 5.61
N ASN A 50 -11.20 -2.83 4.94
CA ASN A 50 -11.19 -2.73 3.48
C ASN A 50 -10.18 -3.68 2.81
N HIS A 51 -9.46 -4.50 3.58
CA HIS A 51 -8.44 -5.44 3.07
C HIS A 51 -7.40 -4.74 2.17
N ILE A 52 -6.94 -3.55 2.56
CA ILE A 52 -5.97 -2.75 1.83
C ILE A 52 -4.63 -2.67 2.57
N ASN A 53 -3.53 -2.58 1.81
CA ASN A 53 -2.18 -2.58 2.37
C ASN A 53 -1.66 -1.18 2.70
N GLY A 54 -2.26 -0.14 2.13
CA GLY A 54 -1.83 1.24 2.33
C GLY A 54 -2.93 2.23 2.00
N ILE A 55 -2.93 3.35 2.73
CA ILE A 55 -3.89 4.46 2.61
C ILE A 55 -3.10 5.73 2.31
N PRO A 56 -3.40 6.45 1.21
CA PRO A 56 -2.85 7.77 0.96
C PRO A 56 -3.21 8.76 2.07
N VAL A 57 -2.26 9.60 2.44
CA VAL A 57 -2.47 10.68 3.40
C VAL A 57 -2.50 12.00 2.64
N ILE A 58 -3.61 12.71 2.74
CA ILE A 58 -3.82 13.99 2.04
C ILE A 58 -3.98 15.13 3.06
N ASP A 59 -3.47 16.29 2.71
CA ASP A 59 -3.60 17.49 3.52
C ASP A 59 -4.94 18.22 3.25
N LYS A 60 -5.14 19.35 3.92
CA LYS A 60 -6.35 20.20 3.78
C LYS A 60 -6.52 20.82 2.39
N ASN A 61 -5.45 20.80 1.57
CA ASN A 61 -5.45 21.27 0.19
C ASN A 61 -5.59 20.12 -0.81
N GLU A 62 -6.01 18.93 -0.35
CA GLU A 62 -6.15 17.71 -1.15
C GLU A 62 -4.82 17.23 -1.78
N LYS A 63 -3.69 17.68 -1.24
CA LYS A 63 -2.37 17.28 -1.71
C LYS A 63 -1.92 16.01 -1.00
N LEU A 64 -1.37 15.05 -1.76
CA LEU A 64 -0.72 13.87 -1.21
C LEU A 64 0.53 14.28 -0.42
N VAL A 65 0.56 13.99 0.88
CA VAL A 65 1.69 14.30 1.77
C VAL A 65 2.35 13.04 2.34
N GLY A 66 1.69 11.89 2.26
CA GLY A 66 2.21 10.64 2.79
C GLY A 66 1.42 9.42 2.35
N ILE A 67 1.88 8.27 2.80
CA ILE A 67 1.15 6.99 2.76
C ILE A 67 1.33 6.29 4.10
N ILE A 68 0.27 5.71 4.65
CA ILE A 68 0.33 4.84 5.83
C ILE A 68 0.04 3.40 5.42
N CYS A 69 0.98 2.51 5.66
CA CYS A 69 0.89 1.10 5.31
C CYS A 69 0.74 0.21 6.56
N GLN A 70 0.28 -1.02 6.37
CA GLN A 70 0.23 -2.01 7.46
C GLN A 70 1.59 -2.21 8.14
N SER A 71 2.69 -2.20 7.36
CA SER A 71 4.06 -2.27 7.87
C SER A 71 4.42 -1.13 8.81
N ASP A 72 3.93 0.09 8.52
CA ASP A 72 4.20 1.27 9.34
C ASP A 72 3.51 1.16 10.70
N VAL A 73 2.27 0.68 10.70
CA VAL A 73 1.50 0.40 11.91
C VAL A 73 2.19 -0.66 12.77
N ILE A 74 2.65 -1.77 12.15
CA ILE A 74 3.39 -2.82 12.86
C ILE A 74 4.73 -2.29 13.41
N ALA A 75 5.43 -1.43 12.66
CA ALA A 75 6.68 -0.83 13.10
C ALA A 75 6.51 0.05 14.35
N GLN A 76 5.35 0.72 14.50
CA GLN A 76 5.05 1.48 15.72
C GLN A 76 4.98 0.58 16.96
N GLN A 77 4.50 -0.64 16.84
CA GLN A 77 4.44 -1.58 17.97
C GLN A 77 5.84 -2.00 18.46
N LYS A 78 6.86 -1.99 17.59
CA LYS A 78 8.25 -2.25 18.02
C LYS A 78 8.84 -1.15 18.89
N LYS A 79 8.35 0.10 18.75
CA LYS A 79 8.81 1.26 19.54
C LYS A 79 8.15 1.36 20.91
N LEU A 80 7.09 0.60 21.12
CA LEU A 80 6.36 0.54 22.38
C LEU A 80 6.85 -0.71 23.14
N PRO A 81 7.37 -0.57 24.36
CA PRO A 81 7.64 -1.72 25.20
C PRO A 81 6.29 -2.36 25.56
N ILE A 82 5.83 -3.29 24.72
CA ILE A 82 4.71 -4.16 25.10
C ILE A 82 5.23 -4.98 26.27
N PRO A 83 4.64 -4.88 27.48
CA PRO A 83 4.97 -5.78 28.55
C PRO A 83 4.74 -7.18 28.02
N SER A 84 5.80 -8.00 27.95
CA SER A 84 5.70 -9.35 27.42
C SER A 84 4.59 -10.07 28.16
N PHE A 85 3.64 -10.65 27.45
CA PHE A 85 2.54 -11.46 28.03
C PHE A 85 3.06 -12.60 28.91
N PHE A 86 4.35 -12.92 28.82
CA PHE A 86 5.02 -13.90 29.67
C PHE A 86 5.11 -13.49 31.15
N SER A 87 5.04 -12.19 31.49
CA SER A 87 4.93 -11.75 32.88
C SER A 87 3.56 -12.00 33.52
N PHE A 88 2.54 -12.35 32.70
CA PHE A 88 1.20 -12.70 33.19
C PHE A 88 1.09 -14.15 33.71
N LEU A 89 2.01 -15.03 33.35
CA LEU A 89 1.98 -16.43 33.72
C LEU A 89 2.56 -16.68 35.14
N ASP A 90 3.35 -15.74 35.66
CA ASP A 90 3.96 -15.86 37.01
C ASP A 90 3.13 -15.25 38.16
N GLY A 91 1.88 -14.88 37.93
CA GLY A 91 0.89 -14.61 39.00
C GLY A 91 1.07 -13.35 39.83
N PHE A 92 2.03 -12.47 39.55
CA PHE A 92 2.24 -11.19 40.24
C PHE A 92 1.84 -9.99 39.35
N ILE A 93 0.54 -9.74 39.25
CA ILE A 93 0.05 -8.48 38.65
C ILE A 93 -0.01 -7.44 39.78
N SER A 94 0.96 -6.52 39.84
CA SER A 94 0.82 -5.35 40.69
C SER A 94 -0.19 -4.39 40.07
N LEU A 95 -1.10 -3.83 40.87
CA LEU A 95 -2.07 -2.80 40.47
C LEU A 95 -1.40 -1.58 39.79
N SER A 96 -0.12 -1.33 40.04
CA SER A 96 0.69 -0.30 39.39
C SER A 96 0.98 -0.62 37.91
N SER A 97 1.03 -1.90 37.53
CA SER A 97 1.25 -2.33 36.13
C SER A 97 0.04 -2.08 35.26
N MET A 98 -1.19 -2.19 35.80
CA MET A 98 -2.41 -1.90 35.06
C MET A 98 -2.56 -0.41 34.71
N LYS A 99 -2.23 0.50 35.63
CA LYS A 99 -2.23 1.95 35.38
C LYS A 99 -1.18 2.37 34.36
N ASN A 100 -0.04 1.67 34.33
CA ASN A 100 0.98 1.92 33.30
C ASN A 100 0.54 1.40 31.95
N LEU A 101 -0.13 0.24 31.89
CA LEU A 101 -0.70 -0.32 30.64
C LEU A 101 -1.78 0.60 30.06
N GLU A 102 -2.69 1.13 30.89
CA GLU A 102 -3.69 2.11 30.43
C GLU A 102 -3.05 3.37 29.86
N LYS A 103 -1.99 3.91 30.50
CA LYS A 103 -1.26 5.08 29.99
C LYS A 103 -0.53 4.78 28.68
N GLU A 104 0.06 3.61 28.52
CA GLU A 104 0.72 3.20 27.28
C GLU A 104 -0.31 2.99 26.15
N VAL A 105 -1.45 2.35 26.45
CA VAL A 105 -2.57 2.20 25.49
C VAL A 105 -3.11 3.57 25.07
N GLN A 106 -3.27 4.51 26.00
CA GLN A 106 -3.70 5.87 25.70
C GLN A 106 -2.68 6.64 24.83
N LYS A 107 -1.38 6.44 25.04
CA LYS A 107 -0.33 7.03 24.20
C LYS A 107 -0.37 6.47 22.77
N ILE A 108 -0.63 5.18 22.62
CA ILE A 108 -0.80 4.53 21.32
C ILE A 108 -2.04 5.10 20.60
N ALA A 109 -3.16 5.18 21.31
CA ALA A 109 -4.40 5.73 20.80
C ALA A 109 -4.29 7.22 20.42
N ALA A 110 -3.40 7.97 21.09
CA ALA A 110 -3.14 9.39 20.79
C ALA A 110 -2.13 9.60 19.64
N THR A 111 -1.53 8.54 19.09
CA THR A 111 -0.59 8.67 17.98
C THR A 111 -1.33 8.91 16.67
N THR A 112 -0.97 9.98 15.98
CA THR A 112 -1.55 10.32 14.68
C THR A 112 -0.79 9.69 13.51
N VAL A 113 -1.45 9.60 12.37
CA VAL A 113 -0.89 9.08 11.11
C VAL A 113 0.41 9.79 10.73
N SER A 114 0.51 11.10 10.95
CA SER A 114 1.72 11.90 10.66
C SER A 114 2.99 11.38 11.34
N HIS A 115 2.87 10.73 12.49
CA HIS A 115 4.02 10.18 13.23
C HIS A 115 4.48 8.81 12.70
N ALA A 116 3.64 8.13 11.93
CA ALA A 116 3.89 6.78 11.45
C ALA A 116 4.02 6.68 9.92
N MET A 117 3.39 7.58 9.18
CA MET A 117 3.36 7.54 7.73
C MET A 117 4.74 7.67 7.09
N THR A 118 4.91 7.11 5.91
CA THR A 118 6.01 7.45 5.01
C THR A 118 5.67 8.78 4.32
N SER A 119 6.43 9.83 4.63
CA SER A 119 6.26 11.15 4.01
C SER A 119 6.83 11.17 2.59
N ASN A 120 6.23 11.96 1.69
CA ASN A 120 6.64 12.08 0.28
C ASN A 120 6.80 10.70 -0.40
N PRO A 121 5.72 9.91 -0.47
CA PRO A 121 5.79 8.56 -1.01
C PRO A 121 6.17 8.59 -2.49
N VAL A 122 6.75 7.47 -2.97
CA VAL A 122 6.92 7.25 -4.40
C VAL A 122 5.52 7.16 -5.04
N THR A 123 5.35 7.87 -6.14
CA THR A 123 4.09 7.93 -6.91
C THR A 123 4.33 7.49 -8.34
N VAL A 124 3.27 7.06 -9.00
CA VAL A 124 3.26 6.78 -10.43
C VAL A 124 2.20 7.64 -11.13
N ARG A 125 2.28 7.76 -12.45
CA ARG A 125 1.27 8.44 -13.25
C ARG A 125 0.28 7.43 -13.82
N SER A 126 -0.89 7.89 -14.21
CA SER A 126 -1.90 7.04 -14.82
C SER A 126 -1.46 6.42 -16.15
N ASP A 127 -0.56 7.09 -16.89
CA ASP A 127 0.03 6.62 -18.15
C ASP A 127 1.27 5.73 -17.98
N THR A 128 1.71 5.48 -16.75
CA THR A 128 2.86 4.60 -16.46
C THR A 128 2.55 3.16 -16.87
N LEU A 129 3.50 2.50 -17.52
CA LEU A 129 3.37 1.09 -17.92
C LEU A 129 3.38 0.16 -16.70
N ILE A 130 2.61 -0.92 -16.77
CA ILE A 130 2.50 -1.89 -15.68
C ILE A 130 3.84 -2.55 -15.36
N GLU A 131 4.69 -2.79 -16.34
CA GLU A 131 6.03 -3.35 -16.14
C GLU A 131 6.90 -2.46 -15.26
N VAL A 132 6.78 -1.13 -15.40
CA VAL A 132 7.48 -0.16 -14.56
C VAL A 132 6.96 -0.21 -13.13
N VAL A 133 5.63 -0.29 -12.95
CA VAL A 133 4.99 -0.44 -11.64
C VAL A 133 5.43 -1.73 -10.96
N ALA A 134 5.44 -2.84 -11.71
CA ALA A 134 5.89 -4.14 -11.20
C ALA A 134 7.35 -4.09 -10.73
N ALA A 135 8.26 -3.49 -11.52
CA ALA A 135 9.65 -3.29 -11.13
C ALA A 135 9.78 -2.45 -9.85
N LEU A 136 9.08 -1.29 -9.77
CA LEU A 136 9.07 -0.45 -8.56
C LEU A 136 8.60 -1.20 -7.32
N MET A 137 7.55 -2.04 -7.46
CA MET A 137 7.01 -2.81 -6.35
C MET A 137 7.97 -3.90 -5.86
N VAL A 138 8.68 -4.56 -6.79
CA VAL A 138 9.65 -5.62 -6.46
C VAL A 138 10.92 -5.04 -5.87
N ASP A 139 11.53 -4.07 -6.55
CA ASP A 139 12.84 -3.52 -6.19
C ASP A 139 12.82 -2.77 -4.85
N ASN A 140 11.69 -2.13 -4.53
CA ASN A 140 11.55 -1.32 -3.30
C ASN A 140 10.62 -1.97 -2.26
N ASN A 141 10.14 -3.19 -2.51
CA ASN A 141 9.17 -3.87 -1.65
C ASN A 141 7.88 -3.06 -1.39
N PHE A 142 7.43 -2.30 -2.37
CA PHE A 142 6.17 -1.57 -2.27
C PHE A 142 4.98 -2.49 -2.48
N HIS A 143 3.95 -2.36 -1.65
CA HIS A 143 2.70 -3.09 -1.77
C HIS A 143 1.59 -2.25 -2.42
N THR A 144 1.74 -0.94 -2.37
CA THR A 144 0.75 0.03 -2.82
C THR A 144 1.47 1.29 -3.29
N LEU A 145 1.05 1.85 -4.43
CA LEU A 145 1.58 3.09 -4.97
C LEU A 145 0.43 4.06 -5.26
N PRO A 146 0.48 5.30 -4.75
CA PRO A 146 -0.44 6.35 -5.15
C PRO A 146 -0.23 6.76 -6.61
N VAL A 147 -1.32 7.04 -7.31
CA VAL A 147 -1.32 7.52 -8.69
C VAL A 147 -1.60 9.02 -8.66
N VAL A 148 -0.66 9.79 -9.21
CA VAL A 148 -0.72 11.26 -9.18
C VAL A 148 -0.56 11.81 -10.58
N ASP A 149 -1.57 12.54 -11.07
CA ASP A 149 -1.51 13.28 -12.32
C ASP A 149 -1.67 14.78 -12.02
N GLU A 150 -0.83 15.60 -12.63
CA GLU A 150 -0.85 17.06 -12.46
C GLU A 150 -0.87 17.52 -10.99
N GLY A 151 -0.18 16.77 -10.11
CA GLY A 151 -0.10 17.06 -8.67
C GLY A 151 -1.31 16.63 -7.85
N LYS A 152 -2.31 15.99 -8.46
CA LYS A 152 -3.52 15.49 -7.79
C LYS A 152 -3.50 13.98 -7.67
N LEU A 153 -3.93 13.47 -6.53
CA LEU A 153 -4.16 12.04 -6.33
C LEU A 153 -5.39 11.61 -7.14
N VAL A 154 -5.19 10.76 -8.16
CA VAL A 154 -6.24 10.31 -9.09
C VAL A 154 -6.57 8.83 -8.95
N GLY A 155 -5.74 8.07 -8.24
CA GLY A 155 -5.94 6.64 -8.07
C GLY A 155 -4.95 6.02 -7.10
N ILE A 156 -5.10 4.72 -6.91
CA ILE A 156 -4.18 3.89 -6.15
C ILE A 156 -4.02 2.55 -6.87
N VAL A 157 -2.80 2.01 -6.90
CA VAL A 157 -2.50 0.70 -7.47
C VAL A 157 -1.80 -0.18 -6.45
N GLY A 158 -2.32 -1.38 -6.22
CA GLY A 158 -1.77 -2.37 -5.32
C GLY A 158 -1.14 -3.55 -6.05
N LYS A 159 -0.37 -4.37 -5.33
CA LYS A 159 0.20 -5.62 -5.87
C LYS A 159 -0.87 -6.54 -6.47
N GLU A 160 -2.05 -6.62 -5.87
CA GLU A 160 -3.14 -7.45 -6.37
C GLU A 160 -3.63 -6.98 -7.73
N ASP A 161 -3.69 -5.66 -7.96
CA ASP A 161 -4.15 -5.10 -9.22
C ASP A 161 -3.17 -5.47 -10.35
N VAL A 162 -1.87 -5.44 -10.07
CA VAL A 162 -0.82 -5.91 -10.99
C VAL A 162 -0.94 -7.42 -11.22
N LEU A 163 -1.10 -8.24 -10.16
CA LEU A 163 -1.24 -9.68 -10.29
C LEU A 163 -2.45 -10.10 -11.12
N ARG A 164 -3.56 -9.37 -11.02
CA ARG A 164 -4.78 -9.62 -11.81
C ARG A 164 -4.54 -9.51 -13.32
N THR A 165 -3.54 -8.75 -13.77
CA THR A 165 -3.19 -8.65 -15.19
C THR A 165 -2.60 -9.94 -15.76
N LEU A 166 -2.07 -10.82 -14.89
CA LEU A 166 -1.49 -12.11 -15.28
C LEU A 166 -2.53 -13.22 -15.46
N ILE A 167 -3.75 -12.99 -14.96
CA ILE A 167 -4.85 -13.94 -15.09
C ILE A 167 -5.52 -13.69 -16.45
N PRO A 168 -5.56 -14.69 -17.35
CA PRO A 168 -6.30 -14.54 -18.58
C PRO A 168 -7.76 -14.18 -18.26
N ARG A 169 -8.26 -13.10 -18.84
CA ARG A 169 -9.70 -12.82 -18.80
C ARG A 169 -10.38 -13.91 -19.59
N ASN A 170 -10.82 -14.99 -18.90
CA ASN A 170 -11.58 -16.05 -19.54
C ASN A 170 -12.87 -15.46 -20.09
N GLY A 171 -12.99 -15.48 -21.40
CA GLY A 171 -14.25 -15.59 -22.12
C GLY A 171 -14.96 -14.27 -22.40
N ALA A 172 -14.75 -13.80 -23.57
CA ALA A 172 -15.87 -13.44 -24.46
C ALA A 172 -15.85 -14.42 -25.60
#